data_61f71999b7673034232682e0deda6c2c
#
_entry.id   61f71999b7673034232682e0deda6c2c
#
_cell.length_a   1.000
_cell.length_b   1.000
_cell.length_c   1.000
_cell.angle_alpha   90.00
_cell.angle_beta   90.00
_cell.angle_gamma   90.00
#
_symmetry.space_group_name_H-M   'P 1'
#
loop_
_entity.id
_entity.type
_entity.pdbx_description
1 polymer ?
#
loop_
_entity_poly.entity_id
_entity_poly.type
_entity_poly.pdbx_seq_one_letter_code
_entity_poly.pdbx_strand_id
1 'polypeptide(L)'
;MMVQVSDSLGGAVVVDALAVRRLSKVFAIPFRKEPLVAVNGVSFSVRPGEVYGLLGPNGSGKSTTMKILMGLLEPSDGATEIFGRDSREVESRESVGFLPENPYFYKFLTGLETVEFFGKLCGLGGKTLRKRAMGLLERVGLADAADRRLGGYSKGMLQRIGLAQALVQEPRLLVLDEPTAGVDPEGSHQIRDLILALKAEGITVLLCSHLLTQVQEICDRIGILHQGRLICEGALEDLMAVEDQMELVVEGVSEAVLEDVRVRVESAGGVLKSRRRLRTSLEEFFLERTREADERGGRGEESR
;
A
#
# COMPACT_ATOMS: atom_id res chain seq x y z
N MET A 1 37.01 43.63 -18.84
CA MET A 1 35.58 43.53 -18.56
C MET A 1 35.24 42.04 -18.60
N MET A 2 35.32 41.40 -17.44
CA MET A 2 35.08 39.95 -17.25
C MET A 2 33.57 39.74 -17.12
N VAL A 3 33.02 38.92 -18.03
CA VAL A 3 31.63 38.43 -17.93
C VAL A 3 31.64 37.22 -17.04
N GLN A 4 31.03 37.31 -15.86
CA GLN A 4 30.73 36.14 -15.03
C GLN A 4 29.61 35.35 -15.69
N VAL A 5 29.90 34.13 -16.07
CA VAL A 5 28.90 33.13 -16.44
C VAL A 5 28.44 32.45 -15.14
N SER A 6 27.23 32.72 -14.74
CA SER A 6 26.57 31.98 -13.64
C SER A 6 26.13 30.64 -14.13
N ASP A 7 26.77 29.60 -13.62
CA ASP A 7 26.31 28.20 -13.73
C ASP A 7 24.98 28.06 -12.97
N SER A 8 23.88 28.07 -13.70
CA SER A 8 22.59 27.59 -13.20
C SER A 8 22.46 26.08 -13.53
N LEU A 9 22.90 25.24 -12.62
CA LEU A 9 22.53 23.83 -12.57
C LEU A 9 21.05 23.77 -12.30
N GLY A 10 20.25 23.64 -13.36
CA GLY A 10 18.84 23.33 -13.31
C GLY A 10 18.61 21.90 -12.84
N GLY A 11 18.67 21.68 -11.55
CA GLY A 11 18.13 20.46 -10.94
C GLY A 11 16.63 20.42 -11.23
N ALA A 12 16.15 19.42 -11.97
CA ALA A 12 14.74 19.19 -12.14
C ALA A 12 14.10 19.08 -10.74
N VAL A 13 13.21 20.00 -10.39
CA VAL A 13 12.45 19.94 -9.14
C VAL A 13 11.57 18.70 -9.24
N VAL A 14 11.94 17.64 -8.53
CA VAL A 14 11.11 16.45 -8.45
C VAL A 14 9.87 16.80 -7.63
N VAL A 15 8.74 16.89 -8.31
CA VAL A 15 7.46 17.16 -7.66
C VAL A 15 7.00 15.88 -6.96
N ASP A 16 6.73 15.97 -5.66
CA ASP A 16 6.16 14.86 -4.89
C ASP A 16 4.81 14.41 -5.51
N ALA A 17 4.54 13.11 -5.47
CA ALA A 17 3.24 12.58 -5.87
C ALA A 17 2.15 13.02 -4.90
N LEU A 18 2.53 13.18 -3.62
CA LEU A 18 1.67 13.70 -2.57
C LEU A 18 2.49 14.56 -1.62
N ALA A 19 1.99 15.75 -1.26
CA ALA A 19 2.55 16.58 -0.21
C ALA A 19 1.48 16.99 0.80
N VAL A 20 1.77 16.78 2.07
CA VAL A 20 0.94 17.20 3.21
C VAL A 20 1.74 18.19 4.04
N ARG A 21 1.21 19.40 4.25
CA ARG A 21 1.92 20.48 4.93
C ARG A 21 1.12 21.03 6.10
N ARG A 22 1.60 20.80 7.34
CA ARG A 22 1.02 21.26 8.60
C ARG A 22 -0.49 21.02 8.70
N LEU A 23 -0.95 19.87 8.17
CA LEU A 23 -2.35 19.53 8.09
C LEU A 23 -2.95 19.42 9.47
N SER A 24 -4.07 20.12 9.71
CA SER A 24 -4.84 20.05 10.95
C SER A 24 -6.32 19.87 10.68
N LYS A 25 -6.99 19.08 11.50
CA LYS A 25 -8.43 18.92 11.49
C LYS A 25 -9.01 18.86 12.87
N VAL A 26 -9.90 19.78 13.14
CA VAL A 26 -10.62 19.90 14.40
C VAL A 26 -12.11 19.73 14.14
N PHE A 27 -12.76 18.87 14.92
CA PHE A 27 -14.21 18.68 14.88
C PHE A 27 -14.85 19.27 16.12
N ALA A 28 -15.84 20.15 15.91
CA ALA A 28 -16.73 20.57 17.00
C ALA A 28 -17.64 19.38 17.37
N ILE A 29 -17.67 19.00 18.64
CA ILE A 29 -18.57 17.96 19.13
C ILE A 29 -19.74 18.63 19.82
N PRO A 30 -20.98 18.41 19.36
CA PRO A 30 -22.16 18.93 20.05
C PRO A 30 -22.15 18.51 21.54
N PHE A 31 -22.50 19.46 22.40
CA PHE A 31 -22.56 19.27 23.86
C PHE A 31 -21.21 19.00 24.60
N ARG A 32 -20.06 19.03 23.92
CA ARG A 32 -18.74 19.03 24.56
C ARG A 32 -18.09 20.40 24.49
N LYS A 33 -17.43 20.83 25.58
CA LYS A 33 -16.68 22.11 25.61
C LYS A 33 -15.38 22.03 24.81
N GLU A 34 -14.77 20.86 24.74
CA GLU A 34 -13.50 20.65 24.04
C GLU A 34 -13.74 20.03 22.68
N PRO A 35 -13.20 20.61 21.61
CA PRO A 35 -13.28 20.04 20.29
C PRO A 35 -12.38 18.79 20.17
N LEU A 36 -12.69 17.89 19.25
CA LEU A 36 -11.85 16.76 18.89
C LEU A 36 -10.80 17.19 17.88
N VAL A 37 -9.53 17.17 18.25
CA VAL A 37 -8.41 17.35 17.33
C VAL A 37 -8.06 16.00 16.71
N ALA A 38 -8.53 15.76 15.50
CA ALA A 38 -8.31 14.50 14.79
C ALA A 38 -6.96 14.46 14.05
N VAL A 39 -6.47 15.60 13.57
CA VAL A 39 -5.16 15.78 12.92
C VAL A 39 -4.58 17.08 13.44
N ASN A 40 -3.29 17.10 13.78
CA ASN A 40 -2.63 18.22 14.44
C ASN A 40 -1.23 18.47 13.85
N GLY A 41 -1.14 19.34 12.86
CA GLY A 41 0.10 19.81 12.26
C GLY A 41 0.89 18.73 11.51
N VAL A 42 0.22 17.72 10.93
CA VAL A 42 0.85 16.60 10.21
C VAL A 42 1.49 17.10 8.92
N SER A 43 2.75 16.72 8.71
CA SER A 43 3.48 16.98 7.47
C SER A 43 4.24 15.74 7.03
N PHE A 44 4.07 15.31 5.78
CA PHE A 44 4.84 14.25 5.12
C PHE A 44 4.73 14.40 3.61
N SER A 45 5.59 13.69 2.87
CA SER A 45 5.48 13.61 1.42
C SER A 45 5.69 12.20 0.89
N VAL A 46 5.09 11.92 -0.27
CA VAL A 46 5.20 10.66 -1.00
C VAL A 46 5.85 10.94 -2.34
N ARG A 47 6.94 10.23 -2.63
CA ARG A 47 7.70 10.38 -3.88
C ARG A 47 7.02 9.61 -5.01
N PRO A 48 7.17 10.04 -6.27
CA PRO A 48 6.69 9.25 -7.40
C PRO A 48 7.30 7.85 -7.43
N GLY A 49 6.46 6.82 -7.62
CA GLY A 49 6.88 5.43 -7.75
C GLY A 49 7.21 4.71 -6.44
N GLU A 50 7.07 5.35 -5.26
CA GLU A 50 7.25 4.67 -3.98
C GLU A 50 5.93 4.13 -3.41
N VAL A 51 6.03 3.15 -2.54
CA VAL A 51 4.97 2.73 -1.63
C VAL A 51 5.23 3.35 -0.26
N TYR A 52 4.37 4.27 0.14
CA TYR A 52 4.44 4.92 1.44
C TYR A 52 3.36 4.40 2.38
N GLY A 53 3.77 3.89 3.54
CA GLY A 53 2.88 3.37 4.57
C GLY A 53 2.53 4.45 5.62
N LEU A 54 1.26 4.79 5.77
CA LEU A 54 0.78 5.64 6.86
C LEU A 54 0.19 4.76 7.96
N LEU A 55 0.95 4.58 9.05
CA LEU A 55 0.65 3.66 10.12
C LEU A 55 0.06 4.35 11.34
N GLY A 56 -0.63 3.59 12.17
CA GLY A 56 -1.09 4.06 13.47
C GLY A 56 -2.33 3.29 13.94
N PRO A 57 -2.64 3.35 15.24
CA PRO A 57 -3.82 2.71 15.81
C PRO A 57 -5.12 3.34 15.28
N ASN A 58 -6.24 2.70 15.56
CA ASN A 58 -7.55 3.28 15.25
C ASN A 58 -7.73 4.61 15.98
N GLY A 59 -8.26 5.62 15.27
CA GLY A 59 -8.42 6.98 15.82
C GLY A 59 -7.15 7.84 15.77
N SER A 60 -6.03 7.37 15.20
CA SER A 60 -4.79 8.18 15.11
C SER A 60 -4.84 9.32 14.09
N GLY A 61 -5.87 9.39 13.23
CA GLY A 61 -6.04 10.44 12.22
C GLY A 61 -5.83 9.98 10.77
N LYS A 62 -5.46 8.71 10.50
CA LYS A 62 -5.21 8.18 9.14
C LYS A 62 -6.38 8.44 8.18
N SER A 63 -7.56 7.90 8.49
CA SER A 63 -8.74 8.04 7.62
C SER A 63 -9.21 9.49 7.49
N THR A 64 -8.97 10.35 8.51
CA THR A 64 -9.24 11.79 8.43
C THR A 64 -8.30 12.45 7.43
N THR A 65 -7.00 12.15 7.51
CA THR A 65 -5.98 12.64 6.58
C THR A 65 -6.32 12.21 5.15
N MET A 66 -6.67 10.94 4.93
CA MET A 66 -7.05 10.44 3.60
C MET A 66 -8.31 11.11 3.05
N LYS A 67 -9.34 11.32 3.87
CA LYS A 67 -10.56 12.03 3.44
C LYS A 67 -10.26 13.46 3.00
N ILE A 68 -9.33 14.14 3.66
CA ILE A 68 -8.88 15.48 3.25
C ILE A 68 -8.14 15.39 1.91
N LEU A 69 -7.21 14.45 1.75
CA LEU A 69 -6.50 14.21 0.51
C LEU A 69 -7.43 13.92 -0.67
N MET A 70 -8.50 13.19 -0.42
CA MET A 70 -9.53 12.88 -1.44
C MET A 70 -10.53 14.02 -1.66
N GLY A 71 -10.35 15.18 -1.02
CA GLY A 71 -11.29 16.30 -1.13
C GLY A 71 -12.69 16.01 -0.55
N LEU A 72 -12.80 14.97 0.28
CA LEU A 72 -14.05 14.58 0.93
C LEU A 72 -14.27 15.31 2.26
N LEU A 73 -13.24 15.99 2.75
CA LEU A 73 -13.25 16.70 4.01
C LEU A 73 -12.33 17.92 3.93
N GLU A 74 -12.84 19.09 4.30
CA GLU A 74 -12.03 20.31 4.38
C GLU A 74 -11.07 20.28 5.59
N PRO A 75 -9.80 20.65 5.44
CA PRO A 75 -8.90 20.83 6.57
C PRO A 75 -9.33 22.03 7.43
N SER A 76 -8.94 22.04 8.69
CA SER A 76 -9.08 23.23 9.56
C SER A 76 -7.89 24.18 9.37
N ASP A 77 -6.72 23.64 9.05
CA ASP A 77 -5.50 24.39 8.73
C ASP A 77 -4.54 23.50 7.92
N GLY A 78 -3.57 24.11 7.23
CA GLY A 78 -2.60 23.43 6.40
C GLY A 78 -3.09 23.18 4.98
N ALA A 79 -2.27 22.48 4.19
CA ALA A 79 -2.53 22.22 2.77
C ALA A 79 -2.13 20.80 2.37
N THR A 80 -2.78 20.30 1.33
CA THR A 80 -2.44 19.02 0.71
C THR A 80 -2.37 19.19 -0.80
N GLU A 81 -1.35 18.59 -1.42
CA GLU A 81 -1.11 18.69 -2.87
C GLU A 81 -0.95 17.28 -3.45
N ILE A 82 -1.48 17.06 -4.65
CA ILE A 82 -1.31 15.85 -5.46
C ILE A 82 -0.63 16.26 -6.77
N PHE A 83 0.58 15.75 -7.01
CA PHE A 83 1.44 16.14 -8.15
C PHE A 83 1.56 17.65 -8.30
N GLY A 84 1.72 18.37 -7.18
CA GLY A 84 1.90 19.82 -7.13
C GLY A 84 0.62 20.64 -7.32
N ARG A 85 -0.57 20.03 -7.35
CA ARG A 85 -1.87 20.70 -7.40
C ARG A 85 -2.59 20.56 -6.07
N ASP A 86 -3.32 21.59 -5.67
CA ASP A 86 -4.16 21.53 -4.46
C ASP A 86 -5.13 20.34 -4.54
N SER A 87 -5.16 19.49 -3.52
CA SER A 87 -6.02 18.29 -3.51
C SER A 87 -7.52 18.61 -3.50
N ARG A 88 -7.91 19.85 -3.20
CA ARG A 88 -9.30 20.32 -3.28
C ARG A 88 -9.78 20.50 -4.72
N GLU A 89 -8.86 20.73 -5.66
CA GLU A 89 -9.18 20.82 -7.08
C GLU A 89 -9.59 19.45 -7.62
N VAL A 90 -10.64 19.38 -8.44
CA VAL A 90 -11.12 18.12 -9.01
C VAL A 90 -10.06 17.48 -9.91
N GLU A 91 -9.39 18.32 -10.69
CA GLU A 91 -8.37 17.96 -11.66
C GLU A 91 -7.15 17.28 -11.02
N SER A 92 -6.84 17.59 -9.75
CA SER A 92 -5.74 16.96 -9.02
C SER A 92 -6.01 15.46 -8.77
N ARG A 93 -7.29 15.07 -8.69
CA ARG A 93 -7.73 13.71 -8.40
C ARG A 93 -8.01 12.86 -9.63
N GLU A 94 -7.97 13.41 -10.84
CA GLU A 94 -8.16 12.64 -12.08
C GLU A 94 -7.15 11.49 -12.24
N SER A 95 -5.95 11.66 -11.67
CA SER A 95 -4.90 10.63 -11.70
C SER A 95 -4.81 9.80 -10.42
N VAL A 96 -5.85 9.81 -9.57
CA VAL A 96 -5.89 9.09 -8.29
C VAL A 96 -6.89 7.96 -8.32
N GLY A 97 -6.44 6.76 -7.99
CA GLY A 97 -7.31 5.64 -7.64
C GLY A 97 -7.49 5.55 -6.13
N PHE A 98 -8.69 5.31 -5.66
CA PHE A 98 -8.98 5.21 -4.23
C PHE A 98 -9.74 3.93 -3.88
N LEU A 99 -9.23 3.19 -2.89
CA LEU A 99 -9.89 2.06 -2.26
C LEU A 99 -10.12 2.38 -0.78
N PRO A 100 -11.36 2.63 -0.34
CA PRO A 100 -11.67 2.79 1.07
C PRO A 100 -11.65 1.44 1.81
N GLU A 101 -11.50 1.48 3.14
CA GLU A 101 -11.52 0.28 4.03
C GLU A 101 -12.74 -0.62 3.79
N ASN A 102 -13.91 -0.02 3.64
CA ASN A 102 -15.17 -0.72 3.38
C ASN A 102 -15.79 -0.21 2.08
N PRO A 103 -15.38 -0.76 0.92
CA PRO A 103 -15.94 -0.34 -0.35
C PRO A 103 -17.42 -0.74 -0.44
N TYR A 104 -18.26 0.21 -0.84
CA TYR A 104 -19.69 -0.01 -0.98
C TYR A 104 -20.05 -0.22 -2.45
N PHE A 105 -20.50 -1.42 -2.80
CA PHE A 105 -20.87 -1.80 -4.16
C PHE A 105 -22.34 -2.20 -4.25
N TYR A 106 -22.92 -2.05 -5.44
CA TYR A 106 -24.26 -2.55 -5.76
C TYR A 106 -24.22 -4.07 -5.89
N LYS A 107 -24.75 -4.78 -4.89
CA LYS A 107 -24.69 -6.25 -4.79
C LYS A 107 -25.37 -6.99 -5.93
N PHE A 108 -26.25 -6.34 -6.68
CA PHE A 108 -26.96 -6.91 -7.83
C PHE A 108 -26.14 -6.85 -9.13
N LEU A 109 -25.10 -6.01 -9.20
CA LEU A 109 -24.19 -5.96 -10.35
C LEU A 109 -23.23 -7.15 -10.31
N THR A 110 -22.79 -7.59 -11.49
CA THR A 110 -21.68 -8.54 -11.65
C THR A 110 -20.32 -7.84 -11.46
N GLY A 111 -19.23 -8.63 -11.37
CA GLY A 111 -17.88 -8.07 -11.32
C GLY A 111 -17.58 -7.18 -12.52
N LEU A 112 -17.89 -7.67 -13.72
CA LEU A 112 -17.67 -6.92 -14.96
C LEU A 112 -18.51 -5.65 -15.03
N GLU A 113 -19.81 -5.75 -14.76
CA GLU A 113 -20.71 -4.60 -14.74
C GLU A 113 -20.26 -3.54 -13.73
N THR A 114 -19.70 -3.95 -12.60
CA THR A 114 -19.19 -3.02 -11.57
C THR A 114 -18.01 -2.23 -12.09
N VAL A 115 -16.99 -2.88 -12.69
CA VAL A 115 -15.82 -2.16 -13.23
C VAL A 115 -16.23 -1.27 -14.40
N GLU A 116 -17.12 -1.76 -15.28
CA GLU A 116 -17.68 -0.93 -16.36
C GLU A 116 -18.48 0.28 -15.83
N PHE A 117 -19.24 0.10 -14.76
CA PHE A 117 -20.01 1.19 -14.13
C PHE A 117 -19.07 2.31 -13.66
N PHE A 118 -18.03 1.98 -12.89
CA PHE A 118 -17.07 2.97 -12.44
C PHE A 118 -16.27 3.59 -13.59
N GLY A 119 -15.90 2.81 -14.60
CA GLY A 119 -15.26 3.34 -15.80
C GLY A 119 -16.13 4.36 -16.54
N LYS A 120 -17.44 4.14 -16.62
CA LYS A 120 -18.39 5.11 -17.21
C LYS A 120 -18.48 6.39 -16.39
N LEU A 121 -18.41 6.32 -15.06
CA LEU A 121 -18.36 7.52 -14.20
C LEU A 121 -17.09 8.34 -14.44
N CYS A 122 -15.99 7.67 -14.84
CA CYS A 122 -14.74 8.33 -15.25
C CYS A 122 -14.73 8.77 -16.73
N GLY A 123 -15.87 8.75 -17.41
CA GLY A 123 -16.00 9.18 -18.82
C GLY A 123 -15.53 8.14 -19.86
N LEU A 124 -15.18 6.93 -19.45
CA LEU A 124 -14.79 5.84 -20.34
C LEU A 124 -16.03 5.14 -20.91
N GLY A 125 -15.90 4.52 -22.09
CA GLY A 125 -17.05 3.84 -22.71
C GLY A 125 -16.70 2.89 -23.85
N GLY A 126 -17.74 2.25 -24.37
CA GLY A 126 -17.66 1.39 -25.55
C GLY A 126 -16.87 0.10 -25.35
N LYS A 127 -16.41 -0.48 -26.48
CA LYS A 127 -15.64 -1.74 -26.48
C LYS A 127 -14.31 -1.64 -25.74
N THR A 128 -13.70 -0.45 -25.71
CA THR A 128 -12.43 -0.19 -25.02
C THR A 128 -12.57 -0.34 -23.51
N LEU A 129 -13.66 0.21 -22.92
CA LEU A 129 -13.94 0.04 -21.50
C LEU A 129 -14.15 -1.42 -21.14
N ARG A 130 -14.95 -2.17 -21.93
CA ARG A 130 -15.18 -3.59 -21.66
C ARG A 130 -13.89 -4.41 -21.69
N LYS A 131 -13.01 -4.17 -22.69
CA LYS A 131 -11.70 -4.83 -22.77
C LYS A 131 -10.84 -4.48 -21.54
N ARG A 132 -10.80 -3.21 -21.15
CA ARG A 132 -10.07 -2.75 -19.95
C ARG A 132 -10.63 -3.40 -18.68
N ALA A 133 -11.94 -3.42 -18.51
CA ALA A 133 -12.60 -4.02 -17.34
C ALA A 133 -12.26 -5.52 -17.22
N MET A 134 -12.29 -6.28 -18.31
CA MET A 134 -11.89 -7.68 -18.31
C MET A 134 -10.40 -7.84 -17.93
N GLY A 135 -9.50 -7.08 -18.55
CA GLY A 135 -8.07 -7.13 -18.20
C GLY A 135 -7.79 -6.77 -16.74
N LEU A 136 -8.57 -5.84 -16.14
CA LEU A 136 -8.46 -5.53 -14.72
C LEU A 136 -8.97 -6.68 -13.85
N LEU A 137 -10.06 -7.35 -14.24
CA LEU A 137 -10.56 -8.53 -13.54
C LEU A 137 -9.57 -9.70 -13.58
N GLU A 138 -8.92 -9.93 -14.73
CA GLU A 138 -7.82 -10.89 -14.86
C GLU A 138 -6.67 -10.53 -13.91
N ARG A 139 -6.26 -9.26 -13.89
CA ARG A 139 -5.17 -8.75 -13.06
C ARG A 139 -5.41 -8.91 -11.57
N VAL A 140 -6.65 -8.76 -11.11
CA VAL A 140 -7.02 -8.96 -9.70
C VAL A 140 -7.47 -10.40 -9.38
N GLY A 141 -7.30 -11.35 -10.32
CA GLY A 141 -7.64 -12.76 -10.14
C GLY A 141 -9.16 -13.01 -9.97
N LEU A 142 -9.99 -12.26 -10.70
CA LEU A 142 -11.45 -12.36 -10.67
C LEU A 142 -12.06 -12.64 -12.05
N ALA A 143 -11.28 -13.09 -13.04
CA ALA A 143 -11.75 -13.37 -14.38
C ALA A 143 -12.89 -14.42 -14.38
N ASP A 144 -12.70 -15.53 -13.66
CA ASP A 144 -13.69 -16.62 -13.56
C ASP A 144 -14.97 -16.22 -12.80
N ALA A 145 -14.91 -15.15 -12.03
CA ALA A 145 -16.04 -14.61 -11.29
C ALA A 145 -16.66 -13.35 -11.93
N ALA A 146 -16.18 -12.96 -13.12
CA ALA A 146 -16.57 -11.71 -13.80
C ALA A 146 -18.09 -11.55 -13.96
N ASP A 147 -18.81 -12.64 -14.30
CA ASP A 147 -20.25 -12.66 -14.51
C ASP A 147 -21.06 -12.99 -13.25
N ARG A 148 -20.38 -13.28 -12.11
CA ARG A 148 -21.03 -13.53 -10.83
C ARG A 148 -21.40 -12.22 -10.15
N ARG A 149 -22.59 -12.15 -9.56
CA ARG A 149 -23.05 -10.97 -8.81
C ARG A 149 -22.23 -10.74 -7.55
N LEU A 150 -21.94 -9.47 -7.23
CA LEU A 150 -21.15 -9.08 -6.05
C LEU A 150 -21.78 -9.50 -4.72
N GLY A 151 -23.09 -9.71 -4.66
CA GLY A 151 -23.74 -10.27 -3.48
C GLY A 151 -23.27 -11.66 -3.08
N GLY A 152 -22.60 -12.39 -3.99
CA GLY A 152 -21.99 -13.68 -3.73
C GLY A 152 -20.46 -13.64 -3.58
N TYR A 153 -19.83 -12.47 -3.60
CA TYR A 153 -18.38 -12.33 -3.42
C TYR A 153 -17.98 -12.45 -1.95
N SER A 154 -16.83 -13.08 -1.68
CA SER A 154 -16.19 -13.04 -0.38
C SER A 154 -15.63 -11.63 -0.08
N LYS A 155 -15.24 -11.38 1.17
CA LYS A 155 -14.63 -10.08 1.52
C LYS A 155 -13.34 -9.82 0.72
N GLY A 156 -12.48 -10.82 0.55
CA GLY A 156 -11.27 -10.70 -0.28
C GLY A 156 -11.60 -10.44 -1.76
N MET A 157 -12.65 -11.05 -2.32
CA MET A 157 -13.11 -10.73 -3.66
C MET A 157 -13.64 -9.29 -3.77
N LEU A 158 -14.34 -8.78 -2.73
CA LEU A 158 -14.81 -7.38 -2.69
C LEU A 158 -13.64 -6.39 -2.59
N GLN A 159 -12.57 -6.70 -1.89
CA GLN A 159 -11.37 -5.87 -1.87
C GLN A 159 -10.68 -5.88 -3.23
N ARG A 160 -10.54 -7.03 -3.86
CA ARG A 160 -9.92 -7.14 -5.19
C ARG A 160 -10.72 -6.45 -6.30
N ILE A 161 -12.07 -6.52 -6.27
CA ILE A 161 -12.89 -5.73 -7.23
C ILE A 161 -12.76 -4.23 -6.96
N GLY A 162 -12.57 -3.82 -5.68
CA GLY A 162 -12.29 -2.43 -5.32
C GLY A 162 -10.95 -1.95 -5.89
N LEU A 163 -9.93 -2.79 -5.89
CA LEU A 163 -8.66 -2.48 -6.57
C LEU A 163 -8.85 -2.36 -8.09
N ALA A 164 -9.60 -3.26 -8.73
CA ALA A 164 -9.92 -3.15 -10.15
C ALA A 164 -10.66 -1.83 -10.46
N GLN A 165 -11.61 -1.44 -9.62
CA GLN A 165 -12.31 -0.16 -9.73
C GLN A 165 -11.37 1.03 -9.58
N ALA A 166 -10.46 1.00 -8.59
CA ALA A 166 -9.50 2.09 -8.37
C ALA A 166 -8.50 2.24 -9.53
N LEU A 167 -8.24 1.15 -10.27
CA LEU A 167 -7.32 1.12 -11.41
C LEU A 167 -7.97 1.48 -12.76
N VAL A 168 -9.30 1.62 -12.83
CA VAL A 168 -10.02 1.71 -14.11
C VAL A 168 -9.63 2.92 -14.96
N GLN A 169 -9.21 4.02 -14.33
CA GLN A 169 -8.77 5.25 -15.01
C GLN A 169 -7.24 5.36 -15.16
N GLU A 170 -6.48 4.28 -14.94
CA GLU A 170 -5.01 4.26 -15.04
C GLU A 170 -4.35 5.32 -14.15
N PRO A 171 -4.55 5.25 -12.83
CA PRO A 171 -4.07 6.27 -11.92
C PRO A 171 -2.54 6.26 -11.82
N ARG A 172 -1.95 7.43 -11.53
CA ARG A 172 -0.54 7.59 -11.19
C ARG A 172 -0.29 7.46 -9.68
N LEU A 173 -1.33 7.70 -8.88
CA LEU A 173 -1.33 7.54 -7.42
C LEU A 173 -2.51 6.64 -7.01
N LEU A 174 -2.21 5.61 -6.25
CA LEU A 174 -3.20 4.72 -5.65
C LEU A 174 -3.22 4.94 -4.14
N VAL A 175 -4.39 5.27 -3.60
CA VAL A 175 -4.62 5.47 -2.16
C VAL A 175 -5.44 4.32 -1.63
N LEU A 176 -4.90 3.55 -0.69
CA LEU A 176 -5.48 2.32 -0.15
C LEU A 176 -5.71 2.45 1.35
N ASP A 177 -6.96 2.33 1.80
CA ASP A 177 -7.32 2.31 3.21
C ASP A 177 -7.58 0.88 3.67
N GLU A 178 -6.65 0.30 4.43
CA GLU A 178 -6.75 -1.05 5.01
C GLU A 178 -7.10 -2.13 3.96
N PRO A 179 -6.37 -2.24 2.83
CA PRO A 179 -6.79 -3.06 1.67
C PRO A 179 -6.91 -4.55 1.97
N THR A 180 -6.32 -5.04 3.06
CA THR A 180 -6.30 -6.44 3.46
C THR A 180 -7.09 -6.73 4.74
N ALA A 181 -7.76 -5.71 5.31
CA ALA A 181 -8.50 -5.86 6.55
C ALA A 181 -9.61 -6.92 6.46
N GLY A 182 -9.46 -8.01 7.23
CA GLY A 182 -10.41 -9.13 7.28
C GLY A 182 -10.48 -9.95 6.00
N VAL A 183 -9.42 -9.93 5.20
CA VAL A 183 -9.14 -10.85 4.10
C VAL A 183 -8.36 -12.04 4.69
N ASP A 184 -8.56 -13.23 4.14
CA ASP A 184 -7.79 -14.40 4.50
C ASP A 184 -6.30 -14.28 4.10
N PRO A 185 -5.41 -15.11 4.64
CA PRO A 185 -3.98 -15.01 4.34
C PRO A 185 -3.66 -15.07 2.85
N GLU A 186 -4.27 -15.98 2.11
CA GLU A 186 -4.05 -16.14 0.68
C GLU A 186 -4.46 -14.89 -0.12
N GLY A 187 -5.66 -14.37 0.16
CA GLY A 187 -6.14 -13.12 -0.46
C GLY A 187 -5.27 -11.92 -0.10
N SER A 188 -4.73 -11.88 1.13
CA SER A 188 -3.81 -10.83 1.58
C SER A 188 -2.49 -10.87 0.79
N HIS A 189 -1.93 -12.06 0.54
CA HIS A 189 -0.75 -12.23 -0.30
C HIS A 189 -1.01 -11.80 -1.75
N GLN A 190 -2.16 -12.17 -2.32
CA GLN A 190 -2.54 -11.76 -3.68
C GLN A 190 -2.65 -10.23 -3.80
N ILE A 191 -3.20 -9.55 -2.79
CA ILE A 191 -3.29 -8.08 -2.76
C ILE A 191 -1.89 -7.46 -2.63
N ARG A 192 -1.02 -8.01 -1.78
CA ARG A 192 0.39 -7.60 -1.64
C ARG A 192 1.12 -7.68 -2.97
N ASP A 193 1.09 -8.85 -3.62
CA ASP A 193 1.79 -9.09 -4.88
C ASP A 193 1.28 -8.14 -5.99
N LEU A 194 -0.02 -7.86 -6.00
CA LEU A 194 -0.59 -6.86 -6.90
C LEU A 194 -0.03 -5.45 -6.63
N ILE A 195 0.07 -5.02 -5.36
CA ILE A 195 0.63 -3.71 -5.01
C ILE A 195 2.09 -3.60 -5.45
N LEU A 196 2.89 -4.66 -5.23
CA LEU A 196 4.28 -4.71 -5.67
C LEU A 196 4.42 -4.66 -7.20
N ALA A 197 3.54 -5.35 -7.93
CA ALA A 197 3.50 -5.29 -9.39
C ALA A 197 3.14 -3.87 -9.89
N LEU A 198 2.17 -3.20 -9.26
CA LEU A 198 1.79 -1.82 -9.56
C LEU A 198 2.94 -0.84 -9.32
N LYS A 199 3.67 -1.01 -8.21
CA LYS A 199 4.89 -0.24 -7.92
C LYS A 199 5.94 -0.44 -9.03
N ALA A 200 6.18 -1.68 -9.45
CA ALA A 200 7.14 -1.98 -10.53
C ALA A 200 6.76 -1.33 -11.87
N GLU A 201 5.49 -1.05 -12.09
CA GLU A 201 4.98 -0.28 -13.24
C GLU A 201 5.10 1.25 -13.05
N GLY A 202 5.62 1.71 -11.91
CA GLY A 202 5.82 3.12 -11.59
C GLY A 202 4.60 3.82 -10.96
N ILE A 203 3.58 3.07 -10.55
CA ILE A 203 2.44 3.64 -9.82
C ILE A 203 2.88 3.93 -8.37
N THR A 204 2.60 5.14 -7.92
CA THR A 204 2.81 5.54 -6.52
C THR A 204 1.69 4.99 -5.65
N VAL A 205 2.00 4.52 -4.45
CA VAL A 205 0.99 3.99 -3.53
C VAL A 205 1.09 4.66 -2.16
N LEU A 206 -0.03 5.22 -1.68
CA LEU A 206 -0.21 5.56 -0.28
C LEU A 206 -1.05 4.46 0.37
N LEU A 207 -0.46 3.71 1.29
CA LEU A 207 -1.09 2.62 2.02
C LEU A 207 -1.36 3.04 3.46
N CYS A 208 -2.61 3.02 3.91
CA CYS A 208 -2.93 3.11 5.33
C CYS A 208 -3.20 1.72 5.88
N SER A 209 -2.47 1.33 6.92
CA SER A 209 -2.67 0.05 7.59
C SER A 209 -2.31 0.11 9.07
N HIS A 210 -2.88 -0.81 9.84
CA HIS A 210 -2.48 -1.10 11.21
C HIS A 210 -1.75 -2.46 11.32
N LEU A 211 -1.63 -3.20 10.20
CA LEU A 211 -0.97 -4.51 10.12
C LEU A 211 0.52 -4.34 9.77
N LEU A 212 1.37 -4.36 10.79
CA LEU A 212 2.79 -4.06 10.65
C LEU A 212 3.54 -5.03 9.74
N THR A 213 3.21 -6.32 9.77
CA THR A 213 3.87 -7.34 8.94
C THR A 213 3.70 -7.07 7.45
N GLN A 214 2.50 -6.68 7.02
CA GLN A 214 2.24 -6.36 5.62
C GLN A 214 2.96 -5.09 5.17
N VAL A 215 3.02 -4.10 6.05
CA VAL A 215 3.74 -2.84 5.76
C VAL A 215 5.23 -3.10 5.57
N GLN A 216 5.82 -3.98 6.38
CA GLN A 216 7.24 -4.37 6.27
C GLN A 216 7.57 -5.03 4.92
N GLU A 217 6.61 -5.73 4.32
CA GLU A 217 6.82 -6.43 3.04
C GLU A 217 6.60 -5.54 1.81
N ILE A 218 5.88 -4.42 1.94
CA ILE A 218 5.40 -3.64 0.79
C ILE A 218 6.03 -2.25 0.72
N CYS A 219 6.21 -1.59 1.88
CA CYS A 219 6.51 -0.16 1.94
C CYS A 219 8.01 0.15 1.83
N ASP A 220 8.36 1.21 1.10
CA ASP A 220 9.71 1.78 1.06
C ASP A 220 9.96 2.71 2.24
N ARG A 221 8.96 3.56 2.52
CA ARG A 221 8.97 4.52 3.61
C ARG A 221 7.67 4.45 4.38
N ILE A 222 7.75 4.82 5.65
CA ILE A 222 6.58 4.85 6.52
C ILE A 222 6.51 6.16 7.31
N GLY A 223 5.29 6.54 7.66
CA GLY A 223 4.99 7.55 8.67
C GLY A 223 4.08 6.97 9.75
N ILE A 224 4.39 7.20 11.01
CA ILE A 224 3.61 6.71 12.14
C ILE A 224 2.79 7.85 12.74
N LEU A 225 1.46 7.72 12.64
CA LEU A 225 0.50 8.64 13.25
C LEU A 225 0.07 8.14 14.64
N HIS A 226 0.14 9.01 15.61
CA HIS A 226 -0.38 8.78 16.96
C HIS A 226 -1.08 10.03 17.49
N GLN A 227 -2.32 9.90 17.94
CA GLN A 227 -3.14 11.01 18.48
C GLN A 227 -3.14 12.25 17.57
N GLY A 228 -3.30 12.05 16.28
CA GLY A 228 -3.33 13.11 15.28
C GLY A 228 -1.99 13.73 14.91
N ARG A 229 -0.87 13.21 15.39
CA ARG A 229 0.49 13.71 15.11
C ARG A 229 1.33 12.68 14.41
N LEU A 230 2.18 13.11 13.52
CA LEU A 230 3.23 12.27 12.93
C LEU A 230 4.39 12.21 13.93
N ILE A 231 4.64 11.03 14.50
CA ILE A 231 5.66 10.83 15.55
C ILE A 231 6.97 10.25 15.00
N CYS A 232 6.93 9.64 13.82
CA CYS A 232 8.10 9.06 13.17
C CYS A 232 7.87 9.04 11.66
N GLU A 233 8.91 9.28 10.86
CA GLU A 233 8.92 9.15 9.40
C GLU A 233 10.32 8.76 8.93
N GLY A 234 10.43 7.84 7.96
CA GLY A 234 11.70 7.46 7.37
C GLY A 234 11.60 6.28 6.43
N ALA A 235 12.73 5.91 5.81
CA ALA A 235 12.83 4.67 5.08
C ALA A 235 12.64 3.50 6.05
N LEU A 236 11.91 2.48 5.61
CA LEU A 236 11.57 1.34 6.47
C LEU A 236 12.85 0.63 6.94
N GLU A 237 13.82 0.44 6.04
CA GLU A 237 15.11 -0.18 6.36
C GLU A 237 15.86 0.59 7.45
N ASP A 238 15.91 1.92 7.36
CA ASP A 238 16.61 2.77 8.34
C ASP A 238 15.92 2.74 9.72
N LEU A 239 14.58 2.77 9.73
CA LEU A 239 13.79 2.75 10.97
C LEU A 239 13.82 1.39 11.67
N MET A 240 14.03 0.31 10.92
CA MET A 240 14.11 -1.06 11.44
C MET A 240 15.55 -1.50 11.75
N ALA A 241 16.54 -0.71 11.33
CA ALA A 241 17.95 -1.02 11.60
C ALA A 241 18.23 -1.01 13.11
N VAL A 242 18.82 -2.07 13.59
CA VAL A 242 19.34 -2.13 14.96
C VAL A 242 20.81 -1.76 14.91
N GLU A 243 21.17 -0.65 15.55
CA GLU A 243 22.56 -0.19 15.58
C GLU A 243 23.51 -1.32 16.05
N ASP A 244 24.65 -1.45 15.39
CA ASP A 244 25.69 -2.43 15.66
C ASP A 244 25.26 -3.91 15.55
N GLN A 245 24.15 -4.23 14.84
CA GLN A 245 23.77 -5.60 14.57
C GLN A 245 23.63 -5.85 13.07
N MET A 246 24.13 -7.01 12.65
CA MET A 246 24.03 -7.50 11.27
C MET A 246 23.46 -8.92 11.29
N GLU A 247 22.49 -9.19 10.44
CA GLU A 247 22.01 -10.56 10.19
C GLU A 247 22.73 -11.11 8.95
N LEU A 248 23.41 -12.27 9.11
CA LEU A 248 24.07 -12.97 8.03
C LEU A 248 23.31 -14.27 7.72
N VAL A 249 22.74 -14.35 6.51
CA VAL A 249 22.07 -15.54 5.99
C VAL A 249 23.05 -16.29 5.10
N VAL A 250 23.32 -17.57 5.42
CA VAL A 250 24.22 -18.44 4.64
C VAL A 250 23.49 -19.72 4.25
N GLU A 251 23.73 -20.19 3.05
CA GLU A 251 23.15 -21.41 2.51
C GLU A 251 24.26 -22.36 2.04
N GLY A 252 24.06 -23.69 2.22
CA GLY A 252 24.97 -24.71 1.72
C GLY A 252 26.32 -24.81 2.42
N VAL A 253 26.47 -24.19 3.61
CA VAL A 253 27.72 -24.23 4.37
C VAL A 253 27.76 -25.36 5.39
N SER A 254 28.95 -25.95 5.62
CA SER A 254 29.18 -26.96 6.65
C SER A 254 29.24 -26.33 8.05
N GLU A 255 29.06 -27.17 9.08
CA GLU A 255 29.17 -26.78 10.49
C GLU A 255 30.54 -26.20 10.83
N ALA A 256 31.59 -26.74 10.20
CA ALA A 256 32.96 -26.26 10.38
C ALA A 256 33.16 -24.81 9.88
N VAL A 257 32.55 -24.45 8.73
CA VAL A 257 32.61 -23.09 8.20
C VAL A 257 31.81 -22.11 9.10
N LEU A 258 30.70 -22.53 9.68
CA LEU A 258 29.94 -21.71 10.61
C LEU A 258 30.73 -21.43 11.92
N GLU A 259 31.50 -22.41 12.37
CA GLU A 259 32.38 -22.24 13.52
C GLU A 259 33.56 -21.30 13.22
N ASP A 260 34.17 -21.39 12.01
CA ASP A 260 35.18 -20.45 11.56
C ASP A 260 34.67 -19.00 11.50
N VAL A 261 33.43 -18.82 11.03
CA VAL A 261 32.77 -17.50 11.03
C VAL A 261 32.64 -16.98 12.46
N ARG A 262 32.20 -17.80 13.42
CA ARG A 262 32.11 -17.42 14.82
C ARG A 262 33.47 -16.95 15.37
N VAL A 263 34.50 -17.75 15.17
CA VAL A 263 35.86 -17.42 15.65
C VAL A 263 36.35 -16.11 15.04
N ARG A 264 36.15 -15.87 13.75
CA ARG A 264 36.54 -14.62 13.09
C ARG A 264 35.79 -13.39 13.65
N VAL A 265 34.46 -13.50 13.88
CA VAL A 265 33.68 -12.43 14.50
C VAL A 265 34.19 -12.09 15.89
N GLU A 266 34.43 -13.12 16.72
CA GLU A 266 34.91 -12.93 18.10
C GLU A 266 36.35 -12.36 18.13
N SER A 267 37.22 -12.80 17.21
CA SER A 267 38.62 -12.28 17.11
C SER A 267 38.65 -10.81 16.64
N ALA A 268 37.63 -10.34 15.92
CA ALA A 268 37.46 -8.95 15.53
C ALA A 268 36.76 -8.08 16.58
N GLY A 269 36.49 -8.62 17.79
CA GLY A 269 35.81 -7.92 18.87
C GLY A 269 34.29 -7.94 18.81
N GLY A 270 33.73 -8.65 17.84
CA GLY A 270 32.27 -8.83 17.71
C GLY A 270 31.75 -9.96 18.60
N VAL A 271 30.41 -10.08 18.69
CA VAL A 271 29.74 -11.15 19.42
C VAL A 271 28.70 -11.81 18.54
N LEU A 272 28.76 -13.11 18.34
CA LEU A 272 27.71 -13.85 17.65
C LEU A 272 26.52 -14.05 18.59
N LYS A 273 25.50 -13.17 18.51
CA LYS A 273 24.35 -13.16 19.41
C LYS A 273 23.38 -14.32 19.19
N SER A 274 23.25 -14.79 17.95
CA SER A 274 22.28 -15.83 17.59
C SER A 274 22.77 -16.67 16.44
N ARG A 275 22.52 -17.97 16.53
CA ARG A 275 22.69 -18.96 15.47
C ARG A 275 21.42 -19.79 15.44
N ARG A 276 20.62 -19.64 14.40
CA ARG A 276 19.39 -20.40 14.25
C ARG A 276 19.19 -20.77 12.77
N ARG A 277 18.55 -21.88 12.52
CA ARG A 277 18.04 -22.19 11.18
C ARG A 277 16.92 -21.21 10.86
N LEU A 278 16.97 -20.64 9.67
CA LEU A 278 15.82 -19.89 9.13
C LEU A 278 14.59 -20.80 9.22
N ARG A 279 13.51 -20.26 9.75
CA ARG A 279 12.21 -20.91 9.75
C ARG A 279 11.30 -20.06 8.89
N THR A 280 10.62 -20.70 7.96
CA THR A 280 9.51 -20.06 7.26
C THR A 280 8.45 -19.65 8.27
N SER A 281 7.69 -18.59 7.99
CA SER A 281 6.54 -18.24 8.83
C SER A 281 5.49 -19.34 8.77
N LEU A 282 4.64 -19.45 9.80
CA LEU A 282 3.54 -20.42 9.77
C LEU A 282 2.60 -20.16 8.59
N GLU A 283 2.45 -18.91 8.19
CA GLU A 283 1.66 -18.46 7.05
C GLU A 283 2.23 -18.96 5.72
N GLU A 284 3.53 -18.76 5.48
CA GLU A 284 4.22 -19.30 4.29
C GLU A 284 4.18 -20.83 4.25
N PHE A 285 4.42 -21.50 5.39
CA PHE A 285 4.33 -22.95 5.50
C PHE A 285 2.93 -23.46 5.16
N PHE A 286 1.89 -22.79 5.65
CA PHE A 286 0.50 -23.13 5.37
C PHE A 286 0.19 -23.02 3.87
N LEU A 287 0.58 -21.87 3.25
CA LEU A 287 0.37 -21.62 1.82
C LEU A 287 1.09 -22.64 0.93
N GLU A 288 2.34 -22.97 1.27
CA GLU A 288 3.11 -23.99 0.55
C GLU A 288 2.43 -25.36 0.61
N ARG A 289 1.99 -25.79 1.80
CA ARG A 289 1.30 -27.08 1.98
C ARG A 289 -0.05 -27.14 1.29
N THR A 290 -0.77 -26.04 1.24
CA THR A 290 -2.06 -25.96 0.54
C THR A 290 -1.85 -26.11 -0.96
N ARG A 291 -0.87 -25.41 -1.54
CA ARG A 291 -0.50 -25.54 -2.97
C ARG A 291 -0.08 -26.96 -3.33
N GLU A 292 0.78 -27.59 -2.52
CA GLU A 292 1.21 -28.99 -2.74
C GLU A 292 0.01 -29.98 -2.72
N ALA A 293 -0.98 -29.75 -1.86
CA ALA A 293 -2.18 -30.56 -1.78
C ALA A 293 -3.06 -30.42 -3.03
N ASP A 294 -3.25 -29.19 -3.52
CA ASP A 294 -4.01 -28.90 -4.73
C ASP A 294 -3.36 -29.51 -5.99
N GLU A 295 -2.03 -29.42 -6.12
CA GLU A 295 -1.28 -30.04 -7.21
C GLU A 295 -1.36 -31.56 -7.22
N ARG A 296 -1.42 -32.19 -6.04
CA ARG A 296 -1.59 -33.66 -5.91
C ARG A 296 -3.02 -34.08 -6.19
N GLY A 297 -4.01 -33.26 -5.80
CA GLY A 297 -5.44 -33.52 -6.07
C GLY A 297 -5.77 -33.44 -7.57
N GLY A 298 -5.21 -32.48 -8.29
CA GLY A 298 -5.41 -32.29 -9.73
C GLY A 298 -4.83 -33.40 -10.61
N ARG A 299 -3.80 -34.13 -10.15
CA ARG A 299 -3.23 -35.29 -10.88
C ARG A 299 -4.02 -36.59 -10.71
N GLY A 300 -4.96 -36.63 -9.77
CA GLY A 300 -5.80 -37.81 -9.52
C GLY A 300 -7.06 -37.90 -10.39
N GLU A 301 -7.49 -36.82 -11.01
CA GLU A 301 -8.70 -36.79 -11.85
C GLU A 301 -8.44 -37.02 -13.35
N GLU A 302 -7.19 -36.89 -13.82
CA GLU A 302 -6.84 -37.21 -15.23
C GLU A 302 -6.59 -38.70 -15.51
N SER A 303 -6.77 -39.58 -14.53
CA SER A 303 -6.54 -41.04 -14.68
C SER A 303 -7.79 -41.89 -14.42
N ARG A 304 -8.99 -41.37 -14.73
CA ARG A 304 -10.19 -42.19 -14.74
C ARG A 304 -11.03 -41.99 -15.99
#